data_d006ecbdc4c7ad55d595a89ee8f5dceb
#
_entry.id   d006ecbdc4c7ad55d595a89ee8f5dceb
#
_cell.length_a   1.000
_cell.length_b   1.000
_cell.length_c   1.000
_cell.angle_alpha   90.00
_cell.angle_beta   90.00
_cell.angle_gamma   90.00
#
_symmetry.space_group_name_H-M   'P 1'
#
loop_
_entity.id
_entity.type
_entity.pdbx_description
1 polymer ?
#
loop_
_entity_poly.entity_id
_entity_poly.type
_entity_poly.pdbx_seq_one_letter_code
_entity_poly.pdbx_strand_id
1 'polypeptide(L)'
;MTALTTEARGLIQSALTAAGIDNYQSPPTVPKPGMVVVLPDQPWVDVDRIGSRLNYTARVRLLLLVDGRSNAGAQLYAEDLLDEVLAALPDAFRVTYVGPPQFVDIGGQGQIMAVELSTQVTMKE
;
A
#
# COMPACT_ATOMS: atom_id res chain seq x y z
N MET A 1 2.58 -21.44 -11.75
CA MET A 1 3.45 -20.79 -10.73
C MET A 1 3.04 -19.34 -10.58
N THR A 2 2.80 -18.89 -9.35
CA THR A 2 2.45 -17.49 -9.08
C THR A 2 3.72 -16.64 -9.08
N ALA A 3 3.67 -15.49 -9.75
CA ALA A 3 4.79 -14.55 -9.70
C ALA A 3 5.02 -14.05 -8.28
N LEU A 4 6.28 -13.89 -7.86
CA LEU A 4 6.61 -13.44 -6.51
C LEU A 4 6.01 -12.07 -6.20
N THR A 5 5.95 -11.18 -7.19
CA THR A 5 5.34 -9.86 -7.03
C THR A 5 3.84 -9.95 -6.79
N THR A 6 3.15 -10.88 -7.46
CA THR A 6 1.73 -11.14 -7.23
C THR A 6 1.51 -11.71 -5.84
N GLU A 7 2.41 -12.60 -5.40
CA GLU A 7 2.35 -13.18 -4.06
C GLU A 7 2.52 -12.11 -2.98
N ALA A 8 3.51 -11.22 -3.14
CA ALA A 8 3.75 -10.13 -2.21
C ALA A 8 2.52 -9.22 -2.07
N ARG A 9 1.94 -8.82 -3.21
CA ARG A 9 0.72 -8.01 -3.20
C ARG A 9 -0.44 -8.74 -2.55
N GLY A 10 -0.59 -10.03 -2.86
CA GLY A 10 -1.65 -10.86 -2.30
C GLY A 10 -1.57 -10.99 -0.79
N LEU A 11 -0.37 -11.10 -0.23
CA LEU A 11 -0.17 -11.15 1.22
C LEU A 11 -0.67 -9.87 1.90
N ILE A 12 -0.38 -8.70 1.30
CA ILE A 12 -0.86 -7.42 1.82
C ILE A 12 -2.38 -7.36 1.73
N GLN A 13 -2.96 -7.70 0.58
CA GLN A 13 -4.40 -7.63 0.39
C GLN A 13 -5.15 -8.56 1.34
N SER A 14 -4.65 -9.77 1.53
CA SER A 14 -5.25 -10.72 2.47
C SER A 14 -5.19 -10.22 3.90
N ALA A 15 -4.07 -9.61 4.30
CA ALA A 15 -3.93 -9.06 5.64
C ALA A 15 -4.88 -7.88 5.88
N LEU A 16 -5.02 -6.99 4.91
CA LEU A 16 -5.94 -5.86 5.00
C LEU A 16 -7.38 -6.33 5.06
N THR A 17 -7.75 -7.31 4.24
CA THR A 17 -9.10 -7.88 4.25
C THR A 17 -9.41 -8.52 5.60
N ALA A 18 -8.45 -9.25 6.17
CA ALA A 18 -8.63 -9.88 7.48
C ALA A 18 -8.82 -8.85 8.59
N ALA A 19 -8.26 -7.64 8.43
CA ALA A 19 -8.42 -6.54 9.38
C ALA A 19 -9.69 -5.71 9.12
N GLY A 20 -10.48 -6.06 8.12
CA GLY A 20 -11.70 -5.33 7.78
C GLY A 20 -11.46 -4.04 6.99
N ILE A 21 -10.30 -3.92 6.36
CA ILE A 21 -9.93 -2.74 5.59
C ILE A 21 -10.17 -3.02 4.10
N ASP A 22 -11.01 -2.20 3.47
CA ASP A 22 -11.25 -2.32 2.02
C ASP A 22 -9.98 -2.00 1.25
N ASN A 23 -9.62 -2.86 0.31
CA ASN A 23 -8.40 -2.69 -0.47
C ASN A 23 -8.64 -3.05 -1.94
N TYR A 24 -7.89 -2.40 -2.82
CA TYR A 24 -8.02 -2.53 -4.26
C TYR A 24 -6.64 -2.58 -4.90
N GLN A 25 -6.47 -3.41 -5.93
CA GLN A 25 -5.21 -3.49 -6.69
C GLN A 25 -5.16 -2.51 -7.86
N SER A 26 -6.24 -1.77 -8.09
CA SER A 26 -6.30 -0.70 -9.07
C SER A 26 -7.23 0.39 -8.54
N PRO A 27 -7.12 1.64 -9.03
CA PRO A 27 -7.98 2.71 -8.53
C PRO A 27 -9.46 2.35 -8.69
N PRO A 28 -10.28 2.48 -7.64
CA PRO A 28 -11.71 2.20 -7.73
C PRO A 28 -12.43 3.27 -8.55
N THR A 29 -13.57 2.90 -9.14
CA THR A 29 -14.38 3.84 -9.92
C THR A 29 -14.86 5.00 -9.06
N VAL A 30 -15.23 4.72 -7.81
CA VAL A 30 -15.66 5.75 -6.85
C VAL A 30 -14.77 5.65 -5.60
N PRO A 31 -13.71 6.47 -5.53
CA PRO A 31 -12.85 6.47 -4.33
C PRO A 31 -13.61 6.96 -3.11
N LYS A 32 -13.43 6.28 -1.98
CA LYS A 32 -14.05 6.66 -0.71
C LYS A 32 -13.02 6.64 0.40
N PRO A 33 -13.17 7.50 1.44
CA PRO A 33 -12.30 7.43 2.61
C PRO A 33 -12.32 6.05 3.27
N GLY A 34 -11.16 5.60 3.74
CA GLY A 34 -11.01 4.31 4.37
C GLY A 34 -10.58 3.20 3.43
N MET A 35 -10.57 3.45 2.12
CA MET A 35 -10.05 2.50 1.15
C MET A 35 -8.53 2.58 1.04
N VAL A 36 -7.90 1.45 0.75
CA VAL A 36 -6.46 1.37 0.50
C VAL A 36 -6.25 0.85 -0.91
N VAL A 37 -5.50 1.58 -1.72
CA VAL A 37 -5.14 1.14 -3.07
C VAL A 37 -3.72 0.59 -3.02
N VAL A 38 -3.56 -0.66 -3.47
CA VAL A 38 -2.28 -1.38 -3.43
C VAL A 38 -1.66 -1.34 -4.82
N LEU A 39 -0.56 -0.61 -4.97
CA LEU A 39 0.08 -0.34 -6.25
C LEU A 39 1.54 -0.79 -6.23
N PRO A 40 2.13 -1.07 -7.41
CA PRO A 40 3.59 -1.23 -7.47
C PRO A 40 4.29 0.08 -7.15
N ASP A 41 5.40 0.00 -6.43
CA ASP A 41 6.23 1.16 -6.11
C ASP A 41 7.34 1.32 -7.14
N GLN A 42 8.17 2.35 -6.99
CA GLN A 42 9.35 2.58 -7.84
C GLN A 42 10.60 2.64 -6.97
N PRO A 43 11.59 1.80 -7.26
CA PRO A 43 11.56 0.68 -8.20
C PRO A 43 10.62 -0.42 -7.72
N TRP A 44 9.97 -1.10 -8.65
CA TRP A 44 9.00 -2.14 -8.31
C TRP A 44 9.66 -3.37 -7.71
N VAL A 45 10.68 -3.87 -8.37
CA VAL A 45 11.38 -5.08 -7.94
C VAL A 45 12.88 -4.87 -8.10
N ASP A 46 13.62 -5.15 -7.03
CA ASP A 46 15.06 -5.32 -7.12
C ASP A 46 15.36 -6.80 -7.17
N VAL A 47 16.16 -7.21 -8.14
CA VAL A 47 16.57 -8.58 -8.30
C VAL A 47 18.05 -8.68 -7.96
N ASP A 48 18.37 -9.53 -6.99
CA ASP A 48 19.74 -9.83 -6.63
C ASP A 48 20.00 -11.30 -6.93
N ARG A 49 20.99 -11.55 -7.76
CA ARG A 49 21.35 -12.91 -8.16
C ARG A 49 22.74 -13.25 -7.68
N ILE A 50 22.83 -14.28 -6.85
CA ILE A 50 24.11 -14.81 -6.37
C ILE A 50 24.18 -16.27 -6.82
N GLY A 51 25.00 -16.53 -7.85
CA GLY A 51 25.06 -17.85 -8.46
C GLY A 51 23.73 -18.23 -9.11
N SER A 52 23.15 -19.35 -8.70
CA SER A 52 21.85 -19.81 -9.18
C SER A 52 20.69 -19.33 -8.32
N ARG A 53 20.96 -18.61 -7.22
CA ARG A 53 19.92 -18.14 -6.33
C ARG A 53 19.46 -16.75 -6.72
N LEU A 54 18.16 -16.56 -6.71
CA LEU A 54 17.53 -15.27 -6.95
C LEU A 54 16.84 -14.80 -5.68
N ASN A 55 17.15 -13.56 -5.29
CA ASN A 55 16.43 -12.87 -4.23
C ASN A 55 15.72 -11.68 -4.86
N TYR A 56 14.46 -11.50 -4.51
CA TYR A 56 13.67 -10.38 -4.99
C TYR A 56 13.29 -9.51 -3.81
N THR A 57 13.46 -8.21 -3.96
CA THR A 57 12.86 -7.25 -3.05
C THR A 57 11.72 -6.59 -3.82
N ALA A 58 10.51 -6.94 -3.44
CA ALA A 58 9.31 -6.37 -4.05
C ALA A 58 8.88 -5.17 -3.25
N ARG A 59 8.63 -4.06 -3.94
CA ARG A 59 8.16 -2.81 -3.32
C ARG A 59 6.72 -2.55 -3.71
N VAL A 60 5.92 -2.27 -2.69
CA VAL A 60 4.50 -2.04 -2.85
C VAL A 60 4.17 -0.70 -2.23
N ARG A 61 3.43 0.10 -2.96
CA ARG A 61 2.95 1.40 -2.50
C ARG A 61 1.48 1.28 -2.14
N LEU A 62 1.14 1.77 -0.97
CA LEU A 62 -0.24 1.83 -0.50
C LEU A 62 -0.69 3.27 -0.48
N LEU A 63 -1.84 3.55 -1.06
CA LEU A 63 -2.50 4.85 -0.96
C LEU A 63 -3.68 4.69 -0.02
N LEU A 64 -3.59 5.33 1.14
CA LEU A 64 -4.64 5.31 2.16
C LEU A 64 -5.54 6.51 1.93
N LEU A 65 -6.76 6.28 1.46
CA LEU A 65 -7.70 7.35 1.14
C LEU A 65 -8.34 7.87 2.41
N VAL A 66 -8.27 9.17 2.63
CA VAL A 66 -8.75 9.79 3.87
C VAL A 66 -9.76 10.89 3.56
N ASP A 67 -10.57 11.23 4.56
CA ASP A 67 -11.56 12.30 4.44
C ASP A 67 -10.85 13.66 4.55
N GLY A 68 -10.90 14.44 3.48
CA GLY A 68 -10.23 15.73 3.39
C GLY A 68 -11.12 16.94 3.68
N ARG A 69 -12.32 16.74 4.24
CA ARG A 69 -13.28 17.82 4.44
C ARG A 69 -12.86 18.87 5.44
N SER A 70 -11.99 18.52 6.40
CA SER A 70 -11.40 19.50 7.33
C SER A 70 -9.97 19.10 7.62
N ASN A 71 -9.08 20.09 7.76
CA ASN A 71 -7.66 19.80 7.98
C ASN A 71 -7.41 19.02 9.27
N ALA A 72 -8.05 19.41 10.37
CA ALA A 72 -7.88 18.73 11.66
C ALA A 72 -8.49 17.33 11.63
N GLY A 73 -9.70 17.19 11.07
CA GLY A 73 -10.36 15.90 10.97
C GLY A 73 -9.63 14.97 10.01
N ALA A 74 -9.10 15.49 8.91
CA ALA A 74 -8.33 14.71 7.96
C ALA A 74 -7.05 14.16 8.59
N GLN A 75 -6.37 14.96 9.39
CA GLN A 75 -5.15 14.55 10.08
C GLN A 75 -5.43 13.39 11.05
N LEU A 76 -6.45 13.53 11.89
CA LEU A 76 -6.81 12.47 12.85
C LEU A 76 -7.26 11.21 12.15
N TYR A 77 -8.06 11.35 11.09
CA TYR A 77 -8.51 10.21 10.30
C TYR A 77 -7.32 9.49 9.66
N ALA A 78 -6.38 10.25 9.11
CA ALA A 78 -5.18 9.68 8.50
C ALA A 78 -4.34 8.91 9.52
N GLU A 79 -4.17 9.46 10.72
CA GLU A 79 -3.42 8.80 11.78
C GLU A 79 -4.08 7.48 12.21
N ASP A 80 -5.40 7.48 12.39
CA ASP A 80 -6.14 6.28 12.76
C ASP A 80 -6.05 5.20 11.68
N LEU A 81 -6.26 5.58 10.42
CA LEU A 81 -6.17 4.64 9.31
C LEU A 81 -4.74 4.11 9.15
N LEU A 82 -3.75 4.97 9.31
CA LEU A 82 -2.35 4.55 9.23
C LEU A 82 -2.03 3.53 10.33
N ASP A 83 -2.47 3.77 11.56
CA ASP A 83 -2.26 2.83 12.65
C ASP A 83 -2.91 1.46 12.35
N GLU A 84 -4.12 1.47 11.82
CA GLU A 84 -4.82 0.23 11.46
C GLU A 84 -4.07 -0.54 10.37
N VAL A 85 -3.59 0.17 9.34
CA VAL A 85 -2.85 -0.45 8.24
C VAL A 85 -1.52 -1.00 8.73
N LEU A 86 -0.76 -0.23 9.52
CA LEU A 86 0.52 -0.68 10.05
C LEU A 86 0.35 -1.92 10.93
N ALA A 87 -0.70 -1.96 11.73
CA ALA A 87 -0.98 -3.12 12.57
C ALA A 87 -1.38 -4.35 11.75
N ALA A 88 -2.00 -4.14 10.59
CA ALA A 88 -2.47 -5.22 9.73
C ALA A 88 -1.37 -5.82 8.84
N LEU A 89 -0.31 -5.05 8.52
CA LEU A 89 0.73 -5.52 7.62
C LEU A 89 1.45 -6.75 8.19
N PRO A 90 1.74 -7.75 7.34
CA PRO A 90 2.52 -8.91 7.79
C PRO A 90 3.92 -8.50 8.27
N ASP A 91 4.46 -9.22 9.25
CA ASP A 91 5.75 -8.90 9.87
C ASP A 91 6.92 -8.90 8.89
N ALA A 92 6.82 -9.67 7.80
CA ALA A 92 7.87 -9.73 6.78
C ALA A 92 7.99 -8.45 5.97
N PHE A 93 6.98 -7.58 6.00
CA PHE A 93 6.97 -6.34 5.24
C PHE A 93 7.61 -5.22 6.06
N ARG A 94 8.57 -4.56 5.44
CA ARG A 94 9.25 -3.41 6.04
C ARG A 94 8.67 -2.13 5.48
N VAL A 95 8.23 -1.22 6.36
CA VAL A 95 7.77 0.10 5.95
C VAL A 95 9.00 0.99 5.76
N THR A 96 9.15 1.56 4.59
CA THR A 96 10.32 2.38 4.24
C THR A 96 10.00 3.86 4.17
N TYR A 97 8.72 4.22 3.98
CA TYR A 97 8.33 5.62 3.84
C TYR A 97 6.85 5.78 4.15
N VAL A 98 6.53 6.86 4.84
CA VAL A 98 5.16 7.31 5.02
C VAL A 98 5.14 8.81 4.76
N GLY A 99 4.39 9.24 3.75
CA GLY A 99 4.27 10.65 3.41
C GLY A 99 3.11 11.31 4.16
N PRO A 100 3.08 12.64 4.19
CA PRO A 100 1.96 13.36 4.79
C PRO A 100 0.71 13.25 3.93
N PRO A 101 -0.49 13.51 4.51
CA PRO A 101 -1.71 13.57 3.70
C PRO A 101 -1.58 14.66 2.62
N GLN A 102 -1.94 14.31 1.39
CA GLN A 102 -1.95 15.25 0.28
C GLN A 102 -2.96 14.82 -0.76
N PHE A 103 -3.41 15.77 -1.59
CA PHE A 103 -4.35 15.46 -2.65
C PHE A 103 -3.65 14.73 -3.79
N VAL A 104 -4.27 13.64 -4.24
CA VAL A 104 -3.81 12.86 -5.39
C VAL A 104 -4.97 12.63 -6.34
N ASP A 105 -4.68 12.51 -7.63
CA ASP A 105 -5.66 12.14 -8.63
C ASP A 105 -5.62 10.62 -8.79
N ILE A 106 -6.76 9.98 -8.59
CA ILE A 106 -6.86 8.52 -8.66
C ILE A 106 -7.75 8.15 -9.84
N GLY A 107 -7.11 7.61 -10.87
CA GLY A 107 -7.82 7.08 -12.04
C GLY A 107 -8.61 8.11 -12.83
N GLY A 108 -8.25 9.39 -12.76
CA GLY A 108 -8.97 10.44 -13.49
C GLY A 108 -10.31 10.84 -12.90
N GLN A 109 -10.61 10.38 -11.68
CA GLN A 109 -11.90 10.64 -11.02
C GLN A 109 -11.90 11.90 -10.15
N GLY A 110 -10.92 12.77 -10.34
CA GLY A 110 -10.73 13.95 -9.50
C GLY A 110 -9.73 13.72 -8.39
N GLN A 111 -9.60 14.69 -7.50
CA GLN A 111 -8.62 14.61 -6.43
C GLN A 111 -9.23 14.13 -5.13
N ILE A 112 -8.52 13.26 -4.44
CA ILE A 112 -8.87 12.81 -3.10
C ILE A 112 -7.63 12.90 -2.21
N MET A 113 -7.81 13.17 -0.93
CA MET A 113 -6.69 13.21 0.00
C MET A 113 -6.25 11.78 0.33
N ALA A 114 -4.94 11.55 0.28
CA ALA A 114 -4.38 10.23 0.54
C ALA A 114 -3.06 10.33 1.29
N VAL A 115 -2.75 9.28 2.04
CA VAL A 115 -1.43 9.08 2.66
C VAL A 115 -0.71 8.01 1.84
N GLU A 116 0.50 8.31 1.39
CA GLU A 116 1.33 7.36 0.67
C GLU A 116 2.22 6.61 1.65
N LEU A 117 2.17 5.28 1.56
CA LEU A 117 2.99 4.40 2.38
C LEU A 117 3.74 3.45 1.47
N SER A 118 5.06 3.42 1.58
CA SER A 118 5.90 2.50 0.82
C SER A 118 6.38 1.37 1.71
N THR A 119 6.28 0.15 1.21
CA THR A 119 6.69 -1.04 1.94
C THR A 119 7.44 -1.99 1.01
N GLN A 120 8.27 -2.84 1.59
CA GLN A 120 9.04 -3.81 0.82
C GLN A 120 9.09 -5.14 1.54
N VAL A 121 9.22 -6.21 0.77
CA VAL A 121 9.42 -7.56 1.28
C VAL A 121 10.46 -8.27 0.41
N THR A 122 11.34 -9.03 1.03
CA THR A 122 12.31 -9.84 0.31
C THR A 122 11.74 -11.24 0.13
N MET A 123 11.64 -11.65 -1.12
CA MET A 123 11.15 -12.97 -1.51
C MET A 123 12.31 -13.78 -2.04
N LYS A 124 12.44 -15.00 -1.57
CA LYS A 124 13.50 -15.91 -2.03
C LYS A 124 12.90 -16.99 -2.90
N GLU A 125 13.59 -17.26 -3.96
CA GLU A 125 13.24 -18.38 -4.83
C GLU A 125 13.61 -19.72 -4.19
#